data_ff213b7735c64ba3e2fda6a4e4a7ed13
#
_entry.id   ff213b7735c64ba3e2fda6a4e4a7ed13
#
_cell.length_a   1.000
_cell.length_b   1.000
_cell.length_c   1.000
_cell.angle_alpha   90.00
_cell.angle_beta   90.00
_cell.angle_gamma   90.00
#
_symmetry.space_group_name_H-M   'P 1'
#
loop_
_entity.id
_entity.type
_entity.pdbx_description
1 polymer ?
#
loop_
_entity_poly.entity_id
_entity_poly.type
_entity_poly.pdbx_seq_one_letter_code
_entity_poly.pdbx_strand_id
1 'polypeptide(L)'
;MQGAQHHSSDEGHIFSEEAGLVGGPLVVLIHGSLDRSAGMLRLSRQLHDVARVLRYDRRGYAKSWPHPGPFSVAHQVEDLRGLLAGRDAVLIGHSYGGNVALAAAQSLGQQITGVTTYETPLSWFDWWPGTTAGAIGVASDVDDAAEAFMVRLIGLERWNALPERTKTERRREGEALVGELSSLRQSAPWEASLISTRVLCGYGNRGSAHHADGARWLNSNLSDSSLVCIDGAGHNAHMTHSAEFARLLVQPHLEV
;
A
#
# COMPACT_ATOMS: atom_id res chain seq x y z
N MET A 1 4.19 25.39 -4.93
CA MET A 1 5.49 25.00 -4.31
C MET A 1 5.24 23.71 -3.56
N GLN A 2 5.93 22.63 -3.93
CA GLN A 2 5.87 21.34 -3.23
C GLN A 2 6.72 21.47 -1.98
N GLY A 3 6.10 21.38 -0.79
CA GLY A 3 6.81 21.34 0.47
C GLY A 3 7.11 19.88 0.82
N ALA A 4 8.38 19.47 0.79
CA ALA A 4 8.80 18.24 1.41
C ALA A 4 8.82 18.47 2.94
N GLN A 5 8.05 17.69 3.69
CA GLN A 5 8.08 17.71 5.15
C GLN A 5 8.87 16.50 5.66
N HIS A 6 9.74 16.76 6.64
CA HIS A 6 10.54 15.75 7.31
C HIS A 6 10.00 15.58 8.73
N HIS A 7 9.33 14.47 9.00
CA HIS A 7 9.02 14.05 10.36
C HIS A 7 10.15 13.14 10.85
N SER A 8 10.94 13.58 11.84
CA SER A 8 11.88 12.73 12.53
C SER A 8 11.28 12.29 13.86
N SER A 9 11.05 11.00 13.99
CA SER A 9 10.95 10.34 15.30
C SER A 9 12.31 9.70 15.61
N ASP A 10 12.63 9.45 16.88
CA ASP A 10 13.86 8.72 17.30
C ASP A 10 13.92 7.29 16.70
N GLU A 11 12.87 6.84 16.03
CA GLU A 11 12.69 5.51 15.42
C GLU A 11 12.98 5.44 13.91
N GLY A 12 13.43 6.51 13.28
CA GLY A 12 13.71 6.57 11.85
C GLY A 12 12.93 7.67 11.13
N HIS A 13 13.41 8.04 9.94
CA HIS A 13 12.84 9.10 9.13
C HIS A 13 11.80 8.54 8.15
N ILE A 14 10.60 9.14 8.12
CA ILE A 14 9.57 8.83 7.12
C ILE A 14 9.48 9.99 6.11
N PHE A 15 9.86 9.72 4.87
CA PHE A 15 9.74 10.68 3.78
C PHE A 15 8.30 10.78 3.29
N SER A 16 7.80 12.01 3.15
CA SER A 16 6.47 12.28 2.58
C SER A 16 6.46 13.52 1.70
N GLU A 17 5.52 13.57 0.78
CA GLU A 17 5.24 14.69 -0.12
C GLU A 17 3.73 14.94 -0.18
N GLU A 18 3.33 16.20 -0.11
CA GLU A 18 1.95 16.61 -0.33
C GLU A 18 1.82 17.51 -1.56
N ALA A 19 0.76 17.27 -2.36
CA ALA A 19 0.44 18.05 -3.53
C ALA A 19 -1.08 18.12 -3.76
N GLY A 20 -1.54 18.91 -4.74
CA GLY A 20 -2.95 19.00 -5.12
C GLY A 20 -3.68 20.16 -4.47
N LEU A 21 -5.01 20.03 -4.34
CA LEU A 21 -5.92 21.10 -3.93
C LEU A 21 -5.68 21.54 -2.49
N VAL A 22 -5.30 22.79 -2.31
CA VAL A 22 -5.12 23.37 -0.97
C VAL A 22 -6.50 23.51 -0.30
N GLY A 23 -6.62 22.97 0.91
CA GLY A 23 -7.91 22.98 1.63
C GLY A 23 -8.89 21.89 1.17
N GLY A 24 -8.55 21.10 0.17
CA GLY A 24 -9.35 19.93 -0.23
C GLY A 24 -9.25 18.77 0.77
N PRO A 25 -10.12 17.76 0.64
CA PRO A 25 -10.06 16.55 1.46
C PRO A 25 -8.70 15.86 1.32
N LEU A 26 -8.18 15.34 2.42
CA LEU A 26 -6.88 14.65 2.41
C LEU A 26 -7.05 13.22 1.92
N VAL A 27 -6.29 12.86 0.89
CA VAL A 27 -6.16 11.49 0.38
C VAL A 27 -4.73 11.02 0.61
N VAL A 28 -4.54 9.91 1.30
CA VAL A 28 -3.22 9.31 1.52
C VAL A 28 -3.04 8.08 0.63
N LEU A 29 -1.99 8.08 -0.18
CA LEU A 29 -1.64 6.95 -1.05
C LEU A 29 -0.56 6.09 -0.39
N ILE A 30 -0.89 4.83 -0.11
CA ILE A 30 -0.07 3.85 0.62
C ILE A 30 0.40 2.77 -0.36
N HIS A 31 1.67 2.76 -0.69
CA HIS A 31 2.26 1.85 -1.67
C HIS A 31 2.40 0.40 -1.17
N GLY A 32 2.58 -0.55 -2.09
CA GLY A 32 2.83 -1.97 -1.82
C GLY A 32 4.29 -2.28 -1.45
N SER A 33 4.59 -3.58 -1.28
CA SER A 33 5.94 -4.08 -1.02
C SER A 33 6.89 -3.75 -2.17
N LEU A 34 8.13 -3.34 -1.85
CA LEU A 34 9.17 -2.91 -2.80
C LEU A 34 8.72 -1.84 -3.80
N ASP A 35 7.65 -1.11 -3.50
CA ASP A 35 7.24 0.09 -4.21
C ASP A 35 7.62 1.35 -3.38
N ARG A 36 7.19 2.53 -3.79
CA ARG A 36 7.54 3.82 -3.20
C ARG A 36 6.54 4.90 -3.54
N SER A 37 6.62 6.04 -2.89
CA SER A 37 5.76 7.22 -3.16
C SER A 37 5.77 7.64 -4.63
N ALA A 38 6.92 7.50 -5.31
CA ALA A 38 7.05 7.81 -6.74
C ALA A 38 6.21 6.87 -7.63
N GLY A 39 5.98 5.60 -7.24
CA GLY A 39 5.10 4.68 -7.95
C GLY A 39 3.64 5.16 -7.96
N MET A 40 3.24 5.86 -6.91
CA MET A 40 1.88 6.42 -6.77
C MET A 40 1.68 7.77 -7.50
N LEU A 41 2.71 8.33 -8.14
CA LEU A 41 2.66 9.68 -8.71
C LEU A 41 1.61 9.84 -9.82
N ARG A 42 1.40 8.82 -10.67
CA ARG A 42 0.40 8.89 -11.73
C ARG A 42 -1.02 9.00 -11.16
N LEU A 43 -1.34 8.16 -10.17
CA LEU A 43 -2.62 8.23 -9.48
C LEU A 43 -2.77 9.57 -8.73
N SER A 44 -1.74 10.01 -8.02
CA SER A 44 -1.74 11.30 -7.32
C SER A 44 -2.15 12.45 -8.25
N ARG A 45 -1.59 12.51 -9.45
CA ARG A 45 -1.89 13.58 -10.43
C ARG A 45 -3.34 13.58 -10.90
N GLN A 46 -4.02 12.44 -10.92
CA GLN A 46 -5.45 12.36 -11.26
C GLN A 46 -6.36 12.98 -10.19
N LEU A 47 -5.83 13.25 -9.01
CA LEU A 47 -6.59 13.72 -7.84
C LEU A 47 -6.29 15.19 -7.48
N HIS A 48 -5.30 15.82 -8.12
CA HIS A 48 -4.80 17.14 -7.72
C HIS A 48 -5.86 18.25 -7.79
N ASP A 49 -6.86 18.11 -8.66
CA ASP A 49 -7.93 19.12 -8.83
C ASP A 49 -9.07 18.94 -7.81
N VAL A 50 -9.14 17.79 -7.13
CA VAL A 50 -10.25 17.43 -6.23
C VAL A 50 -9.82 17.11 -4.80
N ALA A 51 -8.54 16.89 -4.54
CA ALA A 51 -8.03 16.49 -3.23
C ALA A 51 -6.63 17.03 -2.93
N ARG A 52 -6.32 17.15 -1.65
CA ARG A 52 -4.96 17.25 -1.14
C ARG A 52 -4.39 15.83 -1.02
N VAL A 53 -3.32 15.52 -1.74
CA VAL A 53 -2.78 14.15 -1.82
C VAL A 53 -1.45 14.07 -1.08
N LEU A 54 -1.38 13.19 -0.08
CA LEU A 54 -0.16 12.82 0.61
C LEU A 54 0.35 11.47 0.07
N ARG A 55 1.61 11.43 -0.33
CA ARG A 55 2.35 10.20 -0.70
C ARG A 55 3.57 10.11 0.20
N TYR A 56 3.88 8.92 0.68
CA TYR A 56 5.06 8.70 1.51
C TYR A 56 5.76 7.40 1.14
N ASP A 57 7.04 7.32 1.45
CA ASP A 57 7.77 6.07 1.39
C ASP A 57 7.61 5.37 2.75
N ARG A 58 7.03 4.16 2.75
CA ARG A 58 6.85 3.39 3.98
C ARG A 58 8.22 3.07 4.60
N ARG A 59 8.27 2.84 5.92
CA ARG A 59 9.49 2.54 6.65
C ARG A 59 10.34 1.46 5.96
N GLY A 60 11.63 1.73 5.80
CA GLY A 60 12.60 0.85 5.15
C GLY A 60 12.59 0.88 3.63
N TYR A 61 11.77 1.71 2.99
CA TYR A 61 11.72 1.85 1.54
C TYR A 61 12.19 3.21 1.05
N ALA A 62 12.87 3.23 -0.09
CA ALA A 62 13.29 4.40 -0.84
C ALA A 62 13.96 5.48 0.02
N LYS A 63 13.34 6.65 0.19
CA LYS A 63 13.88 7.77 0.99
C LYS A 63 13.63 7.62 2.51
N SER A 64 12.82 6.63 2.91
CA SER A 64 12.65 6.21 4.30
C SER A 64 13.61 5.08 4.69
N TRP A 65 14.62 4.83 3.89
CA TRP A 65 15.73 3.93 4.18
C TRP A 65 16.99 4.77 4.53
N PRO A 66 17.82 4.35 5.51
CA PRO A 66 17.69 3.19 6.37
C PRO A 66 16.63 3.38 7.46
N HIS A 67 16.03 2.27 7.93
CA HIS A 67 15.10 2.24 9.04
C HIS A 67 15.32 0.98 9.88
N PRO A 68 15.41 1.10 11.23
CA PRO A 68 15.74 -0.04 12.09
C PRO A 68 14.60 -1.06 12.25
N GLY A 69 13.42 -0.81 11.68
CA GLY A 69 12.21 -1.57 11.93
C GLY A 69 11.53 -1.14 13.26
N PRO A 70 10.64 -1.96 13.80
CA PRO A 70 10.03 -3.15 13.18
C PRO A 70 9.16 -2.81 11.96
N PHE A 71 8.95 -3.78 11.07
CA PHE A 71 8.25 -3.56 9.79
C PHE A 71 6.81 -4.10 9.76
N SER A 72 6.24 -4.44 10.90
CA SER A 72 4.85 -4.92 10.98
C SER A 72 3.83 -3.84 10.60
N VAL A 73 2.61 -4.27 10.24
CA VAL A 73 1.49 -3.35 9.92
C VAL A 73 1.23 -2.38 11.07
N ALA A 74 1.27 -2.83 12.32
CA ALA A 74 1.03 -1.99 13.49
C ALA A 74 1.98 -0.79 13.57
N HIS A 75 3.28 -1.01 13.34
CA HIS A 75 4.26 0.07 13.35
C HIS A 75 4.10 1.03 12.16
N GLN A 76 3.65 0.53 11.00
CA GLN A 76 3.34 1.37 9.85
C GLN A 76 2.07 2.22 10.05
N VAL A 77 1.14 1.76 10.88
CA VAL A 77 -0.01 2.56 11.32
C VAL A 77 0.45 3.72 12.22
N GLU A 78 1.46 3.52 13.08
CA GLU A 78 2.01 4.62 13.88
C GLU A 78 2.72 5.68 13.02
N ASP A 79 3.46 5.26 11.96
CA ASP A 79 3.98 6.22 10.98
C ASP A 79 2.87 7.04 10.34
N LEU A 80 1.82 6.35 9.90
CA LEU A 80 0.66 7.00 9.28
C LEU A 80 -0.04 7.96 10.24
N ARG A 81 -0.22 7.58 11.53
CA ARG A 81 -0.75 8.45 12.59
C ARG A 81 0.06 9.75 12.69
N GLY A 82 1.39 9.64 12.71
CA GLY A 82 2.30 10.79 12.72
C GLY A 82 2.14 11.68 11.48
N LEU A 83 2.05 11.09 10.29
CA LEU A 83 1.86 11.83 9.04
C LEU A 83 0.50 12.52 8.95
N LEU A 84 -0.55 11.91 9.47
CA LEU A 84 -1.89 12.51 9.52
C LEU A 84 -1.94 13.72 10.46
N ALA A 85 -1.20 13.67 11.56
CA ALA A 85 -1.15 14.77 12.55
C ALA A 85 -2.55 15.25 13.00
N GLY A 86 -3.47 14.31 13.23
CA GLY A 86 -4.84 14.58 13.65
C GLY A 86 -5.83 14.96 12.52
N ARG A 87 -5.38 15.03 11.26
CA ARG A 87 -6.25 15.33 10.11
C ARG A 87 -7.07 14.12 9.71
N ASP A 88 -8.33 14.35 9.36
CA ASP A 88 -9.18 13.32 8.74
C ASP A 88 -8.66 12.99 7.34
N ALA A 89 -8.79 11.73 6.92
CA ALA A 89 -8.26 11.30 5.64
C ALA A 89 -9.01 10.10 5.03
N VAL A 90 -8.99 10.05 3.70
CA VAL A 90 -9.27 8.86 2.90
C VAL A 90 -7.95 8.12 2.63
N LEU A 91 -7.91 6.82 2.90
CA LEU A 91 -6.72 5.99 2.71
C LEU A 91 -6.86 5.10 1.47
N ILE A 92 -5.88 5.17 0.58
CA ILE A 92 -5.82 4.35 -0.64
C ILE A 92 -4.63 3.41 -0.54
N GLY A 93 -4.90 2.15 -0.25
CA GLY A 93 -3.86 1.13 -0.05
C GLY A 93 -3.72 0.19 -1.26
N HIS A 94 -2.55 0.16 -1.87
CA HIS A 94 -2.20 -0.80 -2.90
C HIS A 94 -1.46 -1.99 -2.29
N SER A 95 -1.88 -3.22 -2.63
CA SER A 95 -1.21 -4.44 -2.19
C SER A 95 -1.03 -4.46 -0.67
N TYR A 96 0.19 -4.63 -0.14
CA TYR A 96 0.47 -4.57 1.30
C TYR A 96 -0.07 -3.28 1.96
N GLY A 97 0.00 -2.14 1.27
CA GLY A 97 -0.54 -0.88 1.75
C GLY A 97 -2.04 -0.91 2.09
N GLY A 98 -2.80 -1.83 1.50
CA GLY A 98 -4.19 -2.07 1.87
C GLY A 98 -4.36 -2.63 3.28
N ASN A 99 -3.43 -3.47 3.73
CA ASN A 99 -3.43 -3.94 5.13
C ASN A 99 -3.12 -2.81 6.11
N VAL A 100 -2.21 -1.90 5.75
CA VAL A 100 -1.94 -0.70 6.57
C VAL A 100 -3.18 0.20 6.64
N ALA A 101 -3.87 0.41 5.52
CA ALA A 101 -5.09 1.22 5.46
C ALA A 101 -6.23 0.62 6.32
N LEU A 102 -6.47 -0.70 6.24
CA LEU A 102 -7.50 -1.37 7.05
C LEU A 102 -7.17 -1.35 8.55
N ALA A 103 -5.92 -1.61 8.91
CA ALA A 103 -5.47 -1.54 10.30
C ALA A 103 -5.55 -0.10 10.86
N ALA A 104 -5.25 0.90 10.03
CA ALA A 104 -5.42 2.30 10.39
C ALA A 104 -6.91 2.67 10.59
N ALA A 105 -7.81 2.20 9.74
CA ALA A 105 -9.25 2.41 9.90
C ALA A 105 -9.75 1.81 11.23
N GLN A 106 -9.29 0.61 11.59
CA GLN A 106 -9.61 0.00 12.88
C GLN A 106 -9.10 0.82 14.07
N SER A 107 -7.87 1.31 14.02
CA SER A 107 -7.20 1.92 15.18
C SER A 107 -7.39 3.43 15.30
N LEU A 108 -7.66 4.14 14.20
CA LEU A 108 -7.88 5.59 14.17
C LEU A 108 -9.38 5.96 14.09
N GLY A 109 -10.24 4.97 13.83
CA GLY A 109 -11.69 5.15 13.85
C GLY A 109 -12.17 6.25 12.91
N GLN A 110 -12.96 7.20 13.43
CA GLN A 110 -13.60 8.26 12.65
C GLN A 110 -12.64 9.22 11.93
N GLN A 111 -11.36 9.24 12.29
CA GLN A 111 -10.35 10.00 11.57
C GLN A 111 -10.15 9.48 10.15
N ILE A 112 -10.45 8.21 9.91
CA ILE A 112 -10.39 7.61 8.58
C ILE A 112 -11.80 7.62 7.97
N THR A 113 -12.02 8.53 7.03
CA THR A 113 -13.34 8.78 6.44
C THR A 113 -13.69 7.86 5.28
N GLY A 114 -12.71 7.13 4.75
CA GLY A 114 -12.91 6.13 3.69
C GLY A 114 -11.63 5.32 3.45
N VAL A 115 -11.79 4.10 3.01
CA VAL A 115 -10.66 3.21 2.66
C VAL A 115 -10.87 2.61 1.28
N THR A 116 -9.83 2.61 0.47
CA THR A 116 -9.73 1.77 -0.71
C THR A 116 -8.61 0.76 -0.52
N THR A 117 -8.92 -0.51 -0.77
CA THR A 117 -7.93 -1.57 -0.92
C THR A 117 -7.85 -1.98 -2.39
N TYR A 118 -6.65 -2.19 -2.92
CA TYR A 118 -6.48 -2.74 -4.25
C TYR A 118 -5.52 -3.93 -4.24
N GLU A 119 -6.07 -5.12 -4.59
CA GLU A 119 -5.34 -6.39 -4.62
C GLU A 119 -4.53 -6.66 -3.33
N THR A 120 -5.14 -6.40 -2.19
CA THR A 120 -4.54 -6.53 -0.87
C THR A 120 -4.34 -7.99 -0.50
N PRO A 121 -3.12 -8.40 -0.08
CA PRO A 121 -2.84 -9.78 0.28
C PRO A 121 -3.47 -10.15 1.62
N LEU A 122 -4.06 -11.35 1.69
CA LEU A 122 -4.64 -11.96 2.88
C LEU A 122 -3.84 -13.23 3.24
N SER A 123 -2.51 -13.10 3.32
CA SER A 123 -1.57 -14.22 3.32
C SER A 123 -1.54 -15.06 4.61
N TRP A 124 -2.30 -14.69 5.64
CA TRP A 124 -2.53 -15.50 6.85
C TRP A 124 -3.59 -16.58 6.69
N PHE A 125 -4.37 -16.54 5.58
CA PHE A 125 -5.37 -17.56 5.31
C PHE A 125 -4.76 -18.79 4.62
N ASP A 126 -5.21 -19.99 4.98
CA ASP A 126 -4.76 -21.25 4.39
C ASP A 126 -5.07 -21.37 2.89
N TRP A 127 -6.15 -20.71 2.43
CA TRP A 127 -6.51 -20.68 1.01
C TRP A 127 -5.64 -19.71 0.18
N TRP A 128 -4.89 -18.81 0.83
CA TRP A 128 -3.97 -17.93 0.13
C TRP A 128 -2.76 -18.71 -0.39
N PRO A 129 -2.41 -18.62 -1.69
CA PRO A 129 -1.38 -19.49 -2.26
C PRO A 129 -0.04 -19.36 -1.54
N GLY A 130 0.51 -20.48 -1.06
CA GLY A 130 1.81 -20.54 -0.40
C GLY A 130 3.00 -20.17 -1.30
N THR A 131 2.78 -20.15 -2.63
CA THR A 131 3.78 -19.81 -3.65
C THR A 131 3.78 -18.32 -4.02
N THR A 132 2.99 -17.48 -3.34
CA THR A 132 2.97 -16.02 -3.56
C THR A 132 4.22 -15.35 -2.99
N ALA A 133 4.33 -14.04 -3.23
CA ALA A 133 5.41 -13.21 -2.70
C ALA A 133 5.64 -13.39 -1.18
N GLY A 134 4.57 -13.65 -0.40
CA GLY A 134 4.69 -13.97 1.02
C GLY A 134 5.50 -15.22 1.36
N ALA A 135 5.78 -16.13 0.41
CA ALA A 135 6.68 -17.26 0.62
C ALA A 135 8.16 -16.85 0.69
N ILE A 136 8.49 -15.65 0.26
CA ILE A 136 9.88 -15.15 0.19
C ILE A 136 10.44 -14.85 1.59
N GLY A 137 9.60 -14.62 2.58
CA GLY A 137 10.02 -14.41 3.97
C GLY A 137 10.76 -15.58 4.65
N VAL A 138 11.01 -16.67 3.91
CA VAL A 138 11.80 -17.83 4.36
C VAL A 138 13.20 -17.85 3.71
N ALA A 139 13.54 -16.84 2.90
CA ALA A 139 14.86 -16.75 2.27
C ALA A 139 15.96 -16.61 3.33
N SER A 140 17.09 -17.26 3.10
CA SER A 140 18.25 -17.24 3.99
C SER A 140 19.00 -15.91 3.95
N ASP A 141 18.79 -15.10 2.92
CA ASP A 141 19.38 -13.78 2.70
C ASP A 141 18.30 -12.78 2.30
N VAL A 142 18.29 -11.62 2.95
CA VAL A 142 17.27 -10.57 2.72
C VAL A 142 17.45 -9.88 1.37
N ASP A 143 18.68 -9.74 0.88
CA ASP A 143 18.98 -9.16 -0.42
C ASP A 143 18.49 -10.07 -1.56
N ASP A 144 18.69 -11.39 -1.40
CA ASP A 144 18.19 -12.42 -2.33
C ASP A 144 16.66 -12.46 -2.32
N ALA A 145 16.04 -12.25 -1.16
CA ALA A 145 14.58 -12.16 -1.04
C ALA A 145 14.02 -10.99 -1.85
N ALA A 146 14.64 -9.82 -1.77
CA ALA A 146 14.23 -8.64 -2.53
C ALA A 146 14.39 -8.85 -4.04
N GLU A 147 15.51 -9.45 -4.48
CA GLU A 147 15.72 -9.79 -5.89
C GLU A 147 14.68 -10.81 -6.40
N ALA A 148 14.47 -11.90 -5.67
CA ALA A 148 13.49 -12.92 -6.01
C ALA A 148 12.06 -12.34 -6.12
N PHE A 149 11.70 -11.42 -5.20
CA PHE A 149 10.43 -10.71 -5.26
C PHE A 149 10.32 -9.86 -6.53
N MET A 150 11.36 -9.08 -6.85
CA MET A 150 11.36 -8.23 -8.05
C MET A 150 11.32 -9.05 -9.33
N VAL A 151 12.10 -10.13 -9.42
CA VAL A 151 12.08 -11.05 -10.57
C VAL A 151 10.67 -11.63 -10.77
N ARG A 152 10.01 -12.00 -9.69
CA ARG A 152 8.61 -12.47 -9.75
C ARG A 152 7.65 -11.40 -10.24
N LEU A 153 7.83 -10.15 -9.80
CA LEU A 153 6.91 -9.03 -10.09
C LEU A 153 7.06 -8.52 -11.52
N ILE A 154 8.29 -8.35 -12.00
CA ILE A 154 8.58 -7.70 -13.30
C ILE A 154 9.19 -8.65 -14.36
N GLY A 155 9.57 -9.86 -13.97
CA GLY A 155 10.26 -10.84 -14.82
C GLY A 155 11.78 -10.68 -14.83
N LEU A 156 12.49 -11.80 -15.03
CA LEU A 156 13.96 -11.86 -14.99
C LEU A 156 14.62 -10.95 -16.05
N GLU A 157 14.06 -10.90 -17.26
CA GLU A 157 14.60 -10.06 -18.34
C GLU A 157 14.59 -8.58 -17.95
N ARG A 158 13.46 -8.07 -17.42
CA ARG A 158 13.34 -6.69 -16.99
C ARG A 158 14.22 -6.40 -15.77
N TRP A 159 14.31 -7.35 -14.83
CA TRP A 159 15.22 -7.22 -13.70
C TRP A 159 16.67 -7.07 -14.16
N ASN A 160 17.12 -7.93 -15.06
CA ASN A 160 18.49 -7.88 -15.59
C ASN A 160 18.78 -6.58 -16.34
N ALA A 161 17.78 -6.00 -17.01
CA ALA A 161 17.90 -4.73 -17.73
C ALA A 161 17.93 -3.49 -16.81
N LEU A 162 17.62 -3.61 -15.51
CA LEU A 162 17.70 -2.49 -14.59
C LEU A 162 19.16 -2.06 -14.36
N PRO A 163 19.40 -0.74 -14.18
CA PRO A 163 20.71 -0.25 -13.75
C PRO A 163 21.13 -0.87 -12.40
N GLU A 164 22.43 -1.17 -12.25
CA GLU A 164 22.95 -1.76 -11.00
C GLU A 164 22.62 -0.94 -9.76
N ARG A 165 22.65 0.39 -9.87
CA ARG A 165 22.21 1.28 -8.79
C ARG A 165 20.77 0.95 -8.34
N THR A 166 19.85 0.74 -9.28
CA THR A 166 18.46 0.41 -8.96
C THR A 166 18.34 -0.95 -8.29
N LYS A 167 19.09 -1.95 -8.77
CA LYS A 167 19.11 -3.28 -8.15
C LYS A 167 19.66 -3.23 -6.73
N THR A 168 20.76 -2.51 -6.51
CA THR A 168 21.32 -2.29 -5.17
C THR A 168 20.31 -1.59 -4.25
N GLU A 169 19.62 -0.56 -4.75
CA GLU A 169 18.56 0.12 -3.97
C GLU A 169 17.41 -0.83 -3.60
N ARG A 170 17.06 -1.79 -4.45
CA ARG A 170 16.02 -2.79 -4.15
C ARG A 170 16.49 -3.85 -3.16
N ARG A 171 17.72 -4.35 -3.32
CA ARG A 171 18.27 -5.38 -2.41
C ARG A 171 18.36 -4.86 -0.98
N ARG A 172 18.83 -3.64 -0.75
CA ARG A 172 18.92 -3.04 0.60
C ARG A 172 17.57 -2.83 1.30
N GLU A 173 16.46 -2.85 0.55
CA GLU A 173 15.09 -2.80 1.08
C GLU A 173 14.59 -4.20 1.55
N GLY A 174 15.43 -5.24 1.44
CA GLY A 174 15.09 -6.63 1.74
C GLY A 174 14.68 -6.86 3.19
N GLU A 175 15.31 -6.19 4.17
CA GLU A 175 14.91 -6.30 5.58
C GLU A 175 13.45 -5.86 5.80
N ALA A 176 13.05 -4.74 5.19
CA ALA A 176 11.68 -4.26 5.27
C ALA A 176 10.70 -5.25 4.61
N LEU A 177 11.07 -5.76 3.42
CA LEU A 177 10.27 -6.74 2.69
C LEU A 177 10.05 -8.02 3.51
N VAL A 178 11.13 -8.63 4.00
CA VAL A 178 11.06 -9.88 4.77
C VAL A 178 10.31 -9.68 6.06
N GLY A 179 10.57 -8.58 6.77
CA GLY A 179 9.90 -8.27 8.04
C GLY A 179 8.39 -8.09 7.87
N GLU A 180 7.94 -7.34 6.87
CA GLU A 180 6.52 -7.10 6.63
C GLU A 180 5.79 -8.36 6.15
N LEU A 181 6.36 -9.12 5.21
CA LEU A 181 5.72 -10.32 4.67
C LEU A 181 5.68 -11.46 5.69
N SER A 182 6.73 -11.62 6.50
CA SER A 182 6.76 -12.62 7.58
C SER A 182 5.72 -12.32 8.66
N SER A 183 5.62 -11.06 9.07
CA SER A 183 4.61 -10.61 10.05
C SER A 183 3.19 -10.86 9.54
N LEU A 184 2.90 -10.50 8.28
CA LEU A 184 1.58 -10.66 7.68
C LEU A 184 1.17 -12.13 7.54
N ARG A 185 2.14 -13.04 7.40
CA ARG A 185 1.87 -14.48 7.30
C ARG A 185 1.50 -15.12 8.64
N GLN A 186 1.97 -14.57 9.73
CA GLN A 186 1.76 -15.13 11.06
C GLN A 186 0.36 -14.86 11.59
N SER A 187 -0.20 -13.68 11.32
CA SER A 187 -1.52 -13.29 11.84
C SER A 187 -2.15 -12.16 11.03
N ALA A 188 -3.48 -12.10 11.07
CA ALA A 188 -4.24 -10.97 10.55
C ALA A 188 -3.87 -9.70 11.33
N PRO A 189 -3.54 -8.59 10.65
CA PRO A 189 -3.17 -7.33 11.32
C PRO A 189 -4.38 -6.46 11.71
N TRP A 190 -5.57 -6.89 11.39
CA TRP A 190 -6.86 -6.23 11.66
C TRP A 190 -7.99 -7.27 11.74
N GLU A 191 -9.13 -6.88 12.31
CA GLU A 191 -10.35 -7.66 12.38
C GLU A 191 -11.47 -6.97 11.58
N ALA A 192 -12.09 -7.68 10.64
CA ALA A 192 -13.12 -7.11 9.77
C ALA A 192 -14.32 -6.53 10.55
N SER A 193 -14.71 -7.17 11.66
CA SER A 193 -15.80 -6.74 12.54
C SER A 193 -15.56 -5.41 13.26
N LEU A 194 -14.30 -4.97 13.36
CA LEU A 194 -13.91 -3.72 14.02
C LEU A 194 -13.73 -2.56 13.03
N ILE A 195 -13.93 -2.78 11.73
CA ILE A 195 -13.83 -1.76 10.69
C ILE A 195 -15.24 -1.32 10.31
N SER A 196 -15.61 -0.11 10.75
CA SER A 196 -16.91 0.51 10.44
C SER A 196 -16.84 1.54 9.30
N THR A 197 -15.62 1.92 8.89
CA THR A 197 -15.38 2.85 7.78
C THR A 197 -15.76 2.19 6.45
N ARG A 198 -16.36 2.96 5.53
CA ARG A 198 -16.65 2.50 4.17
C ARG A 198 -15.41 2.06 3.42
N VAL A 199 -15.43 0.86 2.83
CA VAL A 199 -14.29 0.26 2.12
C VAL A 199 -14.66 -0.06 0.67
N LEU A 200 -13.87 0.43 -0.29
CA LEU A 200 -13.92 -0.01 -1.68
C LEU A 200 -12.86 -1.10 -1.90
N CYS A 201 -13.33 -2.32 -2.20
CA CYS A 201 -12.48 -3.50 -2.40
C CYS A 201 -12.17 -3.67 -3.88
N GLY A 202 -11.02 -3.17 -4.33
CA GLY A 202 -10.62 -3.13 -5.72
C GLY A 202 -9.79 -4.34 -6.17
N TYR A 203 -9.98 -4.76 -7.42
CA TYR A 203 -9.13 -5.71 -8.12
C TYR A 203 -9.15 -5.47 -9.63
N GLY A 204 -8.16 -6.03 -10.35
CA GLY A 204 -8.13 -6.04 -11.80
C GLY A 204 -8.42 -7.43 -12.37
N ASN A 205 -9.16 -7.52 -13.48
CA ASN A 205 -9.52 -8.81 -14.05
C ASN A 205 -8.39 -9.48 -14.88
N ARG A 206 -7.24 -8.81 -15.01
CA ARG A 206 -6.00 -9.39 -15.56
C ARG A 206 -4.96 -9.70 -14.49
N GLY A 207 -5.32 -9.53 -13.21
CA GLY A 207 -4.51 -9.93 -12.06
C GLY A 207 -4.57 -11.44 -11.77
N SER A 208 -3.92 -11.85 -10.70
CA SER A 208 -3.98 -13.23 -10.20
C SER A 208 -5.33 -13.49 -9.53
N ALA A 209 -5.87 -14.71 -9.72
CA ALA A 209 -7.18 -15.10 -9.16
C ALA A 209 -7.29 -14.85 -7.65
N HIS A 210 -6.24 -15.17 -6.89
CA HIS A 210 -6.23 -14.99 -5.44
C HIS A 210 -6.40 -13.52 -5.00
N HIS A 211 -5.98 -12.54 -5.81
CA HIS A 211 -6.24 -11.12 -5.52
C HIS A 211 -7.72 -10.76 -5.68
N ALA A 212 -8.37 -11.28 -6.73
CA ALA A 212 -9.80 -11.12 -6.90
C ALA A 212 -10.59 -11.83 -5.78
N ASP A 213 -10.15 -13.02 -5.37
CA ASP A 213 -10.75 -13.76 -4.26
C ASP A 213 -10.55 -13.03 -2.93
N GLY A 214 -9.39 -12.42 -2.71
CA GLY A 214 -9.13 -11.54 -1.56
C GLY A 214 -10.06 -10.33 -1.52
N ALA A 215 -10.25 -9.65 -2.66
CA ALA A 215 -11.18 -8.52 -2.74
C ALA A 215 -12.64 -8.93 -2.49
N ARG A 216 -13.06 -10.10 -2.99
CA ARG A 216 -14.39 -10.66 -2.71
C ARG A 216 -14.55 -11.03 -1.24
N TRP A 217 -13.51 -11.64 -0.63
CA TRP A 217 -13.52 -11.97 0.78
C TRP A 217 -13.69 -10.70 1.64
N LEU A 218 -12.91 -9.65 1.35
CA LEU A 218 -13.03 -8.36 2.03
C LEU A 218 -14.46 -7.82 1.92
N ASN A 219 -15.00 -7.76 0.70
CA ASN A 219 -16.36 -7.27 0.46
C ASN A 219 -17.45 -8.09 1.19
N SER A 220 -17.21 -9.38 1.40
CA SER A 220 -18.19 -10.25 2.07
C SER A 220 -18.11 -10.21 3.59
N ASN A 221 -17.00 -9.71 4.17
CA ASN A 221 -16.75 -9.74 5.61
C ASN A 221 -16.70 -8.35 6.26
N LEU A 222 -16.57 -7.28 5.49
CA LEU A 222 -16.65 -5.90 5.99
C LEU A 222 -18.10 -5.42 6.01
N SER A 223 -18.48 -4.64 7.04
CA SER A 223 -19.86 -4.21 7.28
C SER A 223 -20.38 -3.19 6.25
N ASP A 224 -19.51 -2.29 5.79
CA ASP A 224 -19.80 -1.28 4.75
C ASP A 224 -18.73 -1.35 3.67
N SER A 225 -19.00 -2.10 2.62
CA SER A 225 -18.05 -2.28 1.54
C SER A 225 -18.70 -2.45 0.17
N SER A 226 -17.92 -2.19 -0.86
CA SER A 226 -18.32 -2.39 -2.25
C SER A 226 -17.17 -3.02 -3.04
N LEU A 227 -17.48 -4.02 -3.86
CA LEU A 227 -16.52 -4.69 -4.74
C LEU A 227 -16.41 -3.93 -6.06
N VAL A 228 -15.19 -3.59 -6.47
CA VAL A 228 -14.90 -2.83 -7.68
C VAL A 228 -13.87 -3.55 -8.54
N CYS A 229 -14.23 -3.84 -9.80
CA CYS A 229 -13.31 -4.39 -10.79
C CYS A 229 -12.85 -3.30 -11.76
N ILE A 230 -11.54 -3.19 -12.00
CA ILE A 230 -10.99 -2.38 -13.08
C ILE A 230 -10.74 -3.31 -14.28
N ASP A 231 -11.49 -3.11 -15.35
CA ASP A 231 -11.39 -3.94 -16.55
C ASP A 231 -10.04 -3.75 -17.26
N GLY A 232 -9.45 -4.85 -17.72
CA GLY A 232 -8.14 -4.85 -18.37
C GLY A 232 -6.94 -4.59 -17.45
N ALA A 233 -7.16 -4.30 -16.17
CA ALA A 233 -6.09 -3.99 -15.22
C ALA A 233 -5.51 -5.25 -14.57
N GLY A 234 -4.21 -5.18 -14.24
CA GLY A 234 -3.51 -6.12 -13.37
C GLY A 234 -3.09 -5.44 -12.06
N HIS A 235 -2.10 -6.03 -11.38
CA HIS A 235 -1.67 -5.60 -10.05
C HIS A 235 -1.29 -4.12 -9.95
N ASN A 236 -0.70 -3.54 -10.97
CA ASN A 236 -0.21 -2.16 -10.98
C ASN A 236 -1.22 -1.17 -11.60
N ALA A 237 -2.53 -1.32 -11.36
CA ALA A 237 -3.55 -0.44 -11.92
C ALA A 237 -3.37 1.05 -11.58
N HIS A 238 -2.86 1.38 -10.39
CA HIS A 238 -2.52 2.75 -10.00
C HIS A 238 -1.52 3.44 -10.96
N MET A 239 -0.73 2.64 -11.70
CA MET A 239 0.21 3.13 -12.71
C MET A 239 -0.35 3.04 -14.14
N THR A 240 -1.04 1.93 -14.48
CA THR A 240 -1.45 1.62 -15.86
C THR A 240 -2.85 2.12 -16.20
N HIS A 241 -3.74 2.20 -15.21
CA HIS A 241 -5.15 2.61 -15.31
C HIS A 241 -5.47 3.71 -14.29
N SER A 242 -4.53 4.66 -14.09
CA SER A 242 -4.60 5.63 -12.98
C SER A 242 -5.85 6.52 -13.02
N ALA A 243 -6.35 6.91 -14.20
CA ALA A 243 -7.55 7.71 -14.34
C ALA A 243 -8.80 6.92 -13.93
N GLU A 244 -8.91 5.67 -14.38
CA GLU A 244 -10.03 4.80 -14.03
C GLU A 244 -9.99 4.40 -12.55
N PHE A 245 -8.79 4.13 -12.02
CA PHE A 245 -8.57 3.90 -10.59
C PHE A 245 -9.05 5.09 -9.76
N ALA A 246 -8.67 6.32 -10.13
CA ALA A 246 -9.12 7.53 -9.44
C ALA A 246 -10.65 7.66 -9.46
N ARG A 247 -11.26 7.49 -10.63
CA ARG A 247 -12.72 7.62 -10.81
C ARG A 247 -13.51 6.56 -10.02
N LEU A 248 -13.08 5.29 -10.06
CA LEU A 248 -13.85 4.17 -9.48
C LEU A 248 -13.56 3.92 -8.01
N LEU A 249 -12.32 4.19 -7.57
CA LEU A 249 -11.81 3.75 -6.28
C LEU A 249 -11.40 4.90 -5.33
N VAL A 250 -11.39 6.16 -5.80
CA VAL A 250 -11.06 7.30 -4.94
C VAL A 250 -12.18 8.32 -4.89
N GLN A 251 -12.65 8.81 -6.04
CA GLN A 251 -13.67 9.86 -6.11
C GLN A 251 -14.95 9.53 -5.33
N PRO A 252 -15.46 8.26 -5.28
CA PRO A 252 -16.65 7.93 -4.50
C PRO A 252 -16.53 8.16 -2.98
N HIS A 253 -15.33 8.34 -2.45
CA HIS A 253 -15.10 8.76 -1.07
C HIS A 253 -15.11 10.29 -0.88
N LEU A 254 -15.02 11.05 -1.96
CA LEU A 254 -14.93 12.52 -1.95
C LEU A 254 -16.27 13.19 -2.26
N GLU A 255 -17.22 12.43 -2.77
CA GLU A 255 -18.58 12.86 -3.15
C GLU A 255 -19.56 12.63 -2.00
N VAL A 256 -19.33 13.28 -0.82
CA VAL A 256 -20.23 13.18 0.35
C VAL A 256 -20.95 14.50 0.58
#